data_7b36a7d4464136249a8b681f9a7c393b
#
_entry.id   7b36a7d4464136249a8b681f9a7c393b
#
_cell.length_a   1.000
_cell.length_b   1.000
_cell.length_c   1.000
_cell.angle_alpha   90.00
_cell.angle_beta   90.00
_cell.angle_gamma   90.00
#
_symmetry.space_group_name_H-M   'P 1'
#
loop_
_entity.id
_entity.type
_entity.pdbx_description
1 polymer ?
#
loop_
_entity_poly.entity_id
_entity_poly.type
_entity_poly.pdbx_seq_one_letter_code
_entity_poly.pdbx_strand_id
1 'polypeptide(L)'
;MHAPGERHLWVNALCIVQDDAEHKARDIAYMGVVYGKAFATIVAIYGDSADAGLPGARPGMRPPQKIETLVVQAGLRDLDYDPDGGDSNEQVILYLVATPLPLHFALEASRWDTRGWTFQERMLSRRRLYFLERCVYF
;
A
#
# COMPACT_ATOMS: atom_id res chain seq x y z
N MET A 1 -13.75 7.91 -5.71
CA MET A 1 -13.29 7.34 -6.99
C MET A 1 -14.30 6.27 -7.39
N HIS A 2 -15.08 6.48 -8.43
CA HIS A 2 -15.83 5.39 -9.05
C HIS A 2 -14.82 4.58 -9.88
N ALA A 3 -14.59 3.33 -9.51
CA ALA A 3 -13.81 2.42 -10.34
C ALA A 3 -14.56 2.26 -11.68
N PRO A 4 -13.90 2.41 -12.82
CA PRO A 4 -14.55 2.37 -14.10
C PRO A 4 -15.07 0.96 -14.41
N GLY A 5 -16.38 0.77 -14.25
CA GLY A 5 -17.10 -0.34 -14.87
C GLY A 5 -17.03 -1.71 -14.20
N GLU A 6 -16.15 -1.94 -13.22
CA GLU A 6 -16.05 -3.23 -12.54
C GLU A 6 -17.16 -3.41 -11.51
N ARG A 7 -17.96 -4.45 -11.68
CA ARG A 7 -19.16 -4.71 -10.85
C ARG A 7 -19.07 -5.99 -10.03
N HIS A 8 -18.03 -6.80 -10.22
CA HIS A 8 -17.88 -8.10 -9.57
C HIS A 8 -16.63 -8.12 -8.71
N LEU A 9 -16.76 -8.64 -7.52
CA LEU A 9 -15.66 -8.87 -6.58
C LEU A 9 -15.65 -10.36 -6.22
N TRP A 10 -14.52 -11.02 -6.44
CA TRP A 10 -14.27 -12.36 -5.94
C TRP A 10 -13.60 -12.30 -4.58
N VAL A 11 -14.19 -12.98 -3.59
CA VAL A 11 -13.63 -13.13 -2.25
C VAL A 11 -13.69 -14.59 -1.88
N ASN A 12 -12.55 -15.22 -1.64
CA ASN A 12 -12.46 -16.67 -1.36
C ASN A 12 -13.43 -17.15 -0.29
N ALA A 13 -13.53 -16.40 0.82
CA ALA A 13 -14.40 -16.74 1.94
C ALA A 13 -15.91 -16.69 1.61
N LEU A 14 -16.29 -15.93 0.57
CA LEU A 14 -17.69 -15.72 0.17
C LEU A 14 -18.06 -16.49 -1.09
N CYS A 15 -17.11 -16.67 -2.00
CA CYS A 15 -17.36 -17.24 -3.33
C CYS A 15 -17.09 -18.74 -3.39
N ILE A 16 -16.27 -19.27 -2.47
CA ILE A 16 -15.98 -20.71 -2.38
C ILE A 16 -16.89 -21.32 -1.31
N VAL A 17 -17.61 -22.36 -1.70
CA VAL A 17 -18.45 -23.13 -0.77
C VAL A 17 -17.54 -23.86 0.23
N GLN A 18 -17.66 -23.53 1.52
CA GLN A 18 -16.69 -23.97 2.53
C GLN A 18 -17.01 -25.35 3.11
N ASP A 19 -18.27 -25.75 3.13
CA ASP A 19 -18.83 -26.99 3.70
C ASP A 19 -19.00 -28.14 2.69
N ASP A 20 -18.68 -27.90 1.41
CA ASP A 20 -18.68 -28.90 0.36
C ASP A 20 -17.25 -29.12 -0.16
N ALA A 21 -16.68 -30.27 0.19
CA ALA A 21 -15.29 -30.61 -0.16
C ALA A 21 -15.05 -30.75 -1.67
N GLU A 22 -16.02 -31.24 -2.42
CA GLU A 22 -15.90 -31.45 -3.87
C GLU A 22 -15.98 -30.10 -4.60
N HIS A 23 -16.95 -29.26 -4.26
CA HIS A 23 -17.07 -27.89 -4.78
C HIS A 23 -15.82 -27.09 -4.46
N LYS A 24 -15.37 -27.15 -3.21
CA LYS A 24 -14.16 -26.45 -2.76
C LYS A 24 -12.92 -26.88 -3.55
N ALA A 25 -12.71 -28.17 -3.77
CA ALA A 25 -11.56 -28.66 -4.54
C ALA A 25 -11.61 -28.18 -5.99
N ARG A 26 -12.79 -28.16 -6.61
CA ARG A 26 -13.00 -27.65 -7.97
C ARG A 26 -12.74 -26.15 -8.04
N ASP A 27 -13.28 -25.36 -7.12
CA ASP A 27 -13.10 -23.92 -7.10
C ASP A 27 -11.63 -23.53 -6.88
N ILE A 28 -10.94 -24.28 -6.00
CA ILE A 28 -9.50 -24.13 -5.77
C ILE A 28 -8.70 -24.42 -7.05
N ALA A 29 -9.05 -25.46 -7.81
CA ALA A 29 -8.40 -25.75 -9.09
C ALA A 29 -8.59 -24.62 -10.12
N TYR A 30 -9.70 -23.88 -10.05
CA TYR A 30 -10.00 -22.73 -10.92
C TYR A 30 -9.37 -21.41 -10.47
N MET A 31 -8.77 -21.32 -9.29
CA MET A 31 -8.21 -20.06 -8.77
C MET A 31 -7.20 -19.41 -9.72
N GLY A 32 -6.42 -20.20 -10.45
CA GLY A 32 -5.50 -19.69 -11.45
C GLY A 32 -6.18 -18.90 -12.56
N VAL A 33 -7.37 -19.34 -12.98
CA VAL A 33 -8.18 -18.65 -13.99
C VAL A 33 -8.78 -17.38 -13.40
N VAL A 34 -9.26 -17.42 -12.15
CA VAL A 34 -9.81 -16.26 -11.44
C VAL A 34 -8.77 -15.14 -11.36
N TYR A 35 -7.57 -15.43 -10.84
CA TYR A 35 -6.49 -14.44 -10.77
C TYR A 35 -6.03 -13.95 -12.14
N GLY A 36 -5.88 -14.85 -13.10
CA GLY A 36 -5.40 -14.50 -14.44
C GLY A 36 -6.40 -13.67 -15.26
N LYS A 37 -7.71 -13.79 -14.98
CA LYS A 37 -8.78 -13.05 -15.66
C LYS A 37 -9.26 -11.82 -14.89
N ALA A 38 -8.90 -11.69 -13.61
CA ALA A 38 -9.27 -10.54 -12.81
C ALA A 38 -8.68 -9.24 -13.40
N PHE A 39 -9.46 -8.18 -13.36
CA PHE A 39 -8.98 -6.84 -13.73
C PHE A 39 -7.83 -6.40 -12.82
N ALA A 40 -7.97 -6.62 -11.51
CA ALA A 40 -6.93 -6.41 -10.53
C ALA A 40 -7.17 -7.31 -9.30
N THR A 41 -6.11 -7.65 -8.59
CA THR A 41 -6.17 -8.35 -7.32
C THR A 41 -5.91 -7.36 -6.19
N ILE A 42 -6.82 -7.31 -5.22
CA ILE A 42 -6.69 -6.50 -4.02
C ILE A 42 -5.88 -7.29 -3.00
N VAL A 43 -4.76 -6.74 -2.57
CA VAL A 43 -3.86 -7.33 -1.58
C VAL A 43 -3.90 -6.48 -0.31
N ALA A 44 -4.54 -7.01 0.75
CA ALA A 44 -4.60 -6.36 2.05
C ALA A 44 -3.33 -6.72 2.84
N ILE A 45 -2.38 -5.79 2.88
CA ILE A 45 -1.13 -5.94 3.66
C ILE A 45 -1.31 -5.41 5.08
N TYR A 46 -2.17 -4.39 5.24
CA TYR A 46 -2.45 -3.79 6.53
C TYR A 46 -3.28 -4.71 7.42
N GLY A 47 -2.85 -4.80 8.69
CA GLY A 47 -3.59 -5.49 9.75
C GLY A 47 -3.41 -7.00 9.78
N ASP A 48 -3.77 -7.57 10.93
CA ASP A 48 -3.56 -8.99 11.24
C ASP A 48 -4.82 -9.85 11.11
N SER A 49 -5.96 -9.22 10.82
CA SER A 49 -7.26 -9.89 10.71
C SER A 49 -8.08 -9.36 9.54
N ALA A 50 -9.15 -10.08 9.19
CA ALA A 50 -10.10 -9.65 8.16
C ALA A 50 -10.84 -8.35 8.53
N ASP A 51 -10.94 -8.05 9.82
CA ASP A 51 -11.64 -6.86 10.33
C ASP A 51 -10.81 -5.58 10.25
N ALA A 52 -9.51 -5.68 9.95
CA ALA A 52 -8.64 -4.52 9.79
C ALA A 52 -9.07 -3.59 8.64
N GLY A 53 -9.82 -4.11 7.68
CA GLY A 53 -10.32 -3.37 6.54
C GLY A 53 -9.23 -3.03 5.51
N LEU A 54 -9.57 -2.09 4.62
CA LEU A 54 -8.66 -1.60 3.57
C LEU A 54 -8.48 -0.09 3.74
N PRO A 55 -7.33 0.38 4.29
CA PRO A 55 -7.08 1.79 4.49
C PRO A 55 -7.15 2.57 3.17
N GLY A 56 -7.98 3.62 3.15
CA GLY A 56 -8.20 4.45 1.97
C GLY A 56 -9.28 3.95 1.02
N ALA A 57 -9.93 2.79 1.28
CA ALA A 57 -11.10 2.35 0.53
C ALA A 57 -12.32 3.25 0.80
N ARG A 58 -12.39 3.85 1.98
CA ARG A 58 -13.41 4.84 2.37
C ARG A 58 -12.74 6.11 2.88
N PRO A 59 -13.38 7.29 2.72
CA PRO A 59 -12.91 8.52 3.32
C PRO A 59 -12.68 8.36 4.83
N GLY A 60 -11.59 8.92 5.35
CA GLY A 60 -11.25 8.88 6.78
C GLY A 60 -10.61 7.59 7.30
N MET A 61 -10.54 6.52 6.52
CA MET A 61 -9.89 5.26 6.95
C MET A 61 -8.37 5.33 6.96
N ARG A 62 -7.78 6.32 6.30
CA ARG A 62 -6.33 6.49 6.26
C ARG A 62 -5.93 7.65 7.17
N PRO A 63 -4.95 7.47 8.07
CA PRO A 63 -4.45 8.58 8.86
C PRO A 63 -3.86 9.66 7.95
N PRO A 64 -4.05 10.95 8.29
CA PRO A 64 -3.46 12.03 7.51
C PRO A 64 -1.93 11.92 7.52
N GLN A 65 -1.32 12.29 6.42
CA GLN A 65 0.14 12.37 6.35
C GLN A 65 0.62 13.51 7.24
N LYS A 66 1.49 13.22 8.20
CA LYS A 66 2.13 14.25 9.00
C LYS A 66 3.22 14.93 8.18
N ILE A 67 3.16 16.24 8.16
CA ILE A 67 4.20 17.11 7.60
C ILE A 67 4.78 17.87 8.79
N GLU A 68 6.06 17.66 9.06
CA GLU A 68 6.79 18.42 10.08
C GLU A 68 7.52 19.56 9.38
N THR A 69 7.39 20.76 9.96
CA THR A 69 8.06 21.95 9.43
C THR A 69 9.26 22.27 10.30
N LEU A 70 10.43 22.29 9.72
CA LEU A 70 11.67 22.73 10.34
C LEU A 70 12.04 24.11 9.81
N VAL A 71 12.19 25.07 10.70
CA VAL A 71 12.76 26.36 10.37
C VAL A 71 14.25 26.30 10.72
N VAL A 72 15.10 26.30 9.70
CA VAL A 72 16.55 26.30 9.88
C VAL A 72 17.06 27.71 9.59
N GLN A 73 17.75 28.31 10.55
CA GLN A 73 18.51 29.50 10.27
C GLN A 73 19.73 29.10 9.45
N ALA A 74 19.85 29.64 8.26
CA ALA A 74 20.99 29.40 7.40
C ALA A 74 22.24 30.07 7.94
N GLY A 75 22.82 29.50 8.99
CA GLY A 75 24.13 29.86 9.53
C GLY A 75 25.25 28.99 8.95
N LEU A 76 25.12 28.53 7.72
CA LEU A 76 26.18 27.80 7.01
C LEU A 76 27.22 28.78 6.46
N ARG A 77 28.05 29.27 7.34
CA ARG A 77 29.28 30.01 7.00
C ARG A 77 30.46 29.07 6.74
N ASP A 78 30.31 28.01 5.98
CA ASP A 78 31.48 27.13 5.77
C ASP A 78 31.75 26.63 4.34
N LEU A 79 31.08 27.15 3.33
CA LEU A 79 31.53 26.90 1.94
C LEU A 79 31.27 28.15 1.09
N ASP A 80 32.29 28.89 0.89
CA ASP A 80 32.48 29.99 -0.05
C ASP A 80 32.44 31.41 0.52
N TYR A 81 33.58 32.02 0.42
CA TYR A 81 33.95 33.41 0.66
C TYR A 81 32.98 34.36 -0.05
N ASP A 82 32.11 35.01 0.72
CA ASP A 82 31.34 36.17 0.25
C ASP A 82 32.03 37.46 0.71
N PRO A 83 32.62 38.26 -0.21
CA PRO A 83 33.32 39.49 0.12
C PRO A 83 32.41 40.64 0.60
N ASP A 84 31.08 40.55 0.40
CA ASP A 84 30.16 41.66 0.70
C ASP A 84 29.36 41.53 2.01
N GLY A 85 29.66 40.50 2.82
CA GLY A 85 29.27 40.48 4.23
C GLY A 85 27.80 40.78 4.55
N GLY A 86 26.90 40.43 3.68
CA GLY A 86 25.46 40.60 3.93
C GLY A 86 25.03 39.69 5.08
N ASP A 87 24.49 40.31 6.12
CA ASP A 87 23.87 39.61 7.26
C ASP A 87 22.55 38.98 6.77
N SER A 88 22.68 37.92 5.97
CA SER A 88 21.51 37.17 5.48
C SER A 88 20.97 36.28 6.57
N ASN A 89 20.09 36.85 7.37
CA ASN A 89 19.26 36.14 8.33
C ASN A 89 18.16 35.35 7.55
N GLU A 90 18.59 34.60 6.55
CA GLU A 90 17.72 33.84 5.66
C GLU A 90 17.19 32.61 6.42
N GLN A 91 15.90 32.57 6.66
CA GLN A 91 15.23 31.44 7.24
C GLN A 91 14.83 30.46 6.12
N VAL A 92 15.40 29.27 6.14
CA VAL A 92 15.01 28.17 5.25
C VAL A 92 13.95 27.33 5.93
N ILE A 93 12.78 27.20 5.30
CA ILE A 93 11.69 26.35 5.79
C ILE A 93 11.83 25.00 5.08
N LEU A 94 12.09 23.96 5.88
CA LEU A 94 12.16 22.57 5.40
C LEU A 94 10.87 21.86 5.79
N TYR A 95 10.26 21.18 4.82
CA TYR A 95 9.12 20.31 5.03
C TYR A 95 9.59 18.85 5.08
N LEU A 96 9.51 18.23 6.24
CA LEU A 96 9.81 16.81 6.43
C LEU A 96 8.54 15.99 6.20
N VAL A 97 8.58 15.12 5.22
CA VAL A 97 7.49 14.23 4.87
C VAL A 97 7.95 12.80 5.05
N ALA A 98 7.22 12.03 5.87
CA ALA A 98 7.50 10.60 6.01
C ALA A 98 7.18 9.89 4.69
N THR A 99 8.18 9.28 4.07
CA THR A 99 7.96 8.42 2.90
C THR A 99 7.46 7.04 3.33
N PRO A 100 6.53 6.43 2.58
CA PRO A 100 6.14 5.05 2.82
C PRO A 100 7.34 4.10 2.71
N LEU A 101 7.33 3.03 3.51
CA LEU A 101 8.29 1.93 3.37
C LEU A 101 8.22 1.36 1.95
N PRO A 102 9.36 1.07 1.32
CA PRO A 102 9.36 0.35 0.04
C PRO A 102 8.53 -0.94 0.12
N LEU A 103 7.81 -1.25 -0.96
CA LEU A 103 6.83 -2.34 -0.99
C LEU A 103 7.41 -3.68 -0.52
N HIS A 104 8.65 -4.01 -0.89
CA HIS A 104 9.27 -5.30 -0.53
C HIS A 104 9.41 -5.46 0.98
N PHE A 105 9.82 -4.42 1.73
CA PHE A 105 9.87 -4.48 3.19
C PHE A 105 8.49 -4.64 3.83
N ALA A 106 7.49 -3.95 3.26
CA ALA A 106 6.12 -4.07 3.76
C ALA A 106 5.54 -5.47 3.51
N LEU A 107 5.90 -6.10 2.39
CA LEU A 107 5.50 -7.47 2.07
C LEU A 107 6.14 -8.47 3.03
N GLU A 108 7.46 -8.43 3.21
CA GLU A 108 8.20 -9.33 4.10
C GLU A 108 7.70 -9.27 5.55
N ALA A 109 7.32 -8.07 6.02
CA ALA A 109 6.78 -7.88 7.37
C ALA A 109 5.29 -8.25 7.48
N SER A 110 4.61 -8.54 6.38
CA SER A 110 3.16 -8.72 6.38
C SER A 110 2.75 -10.16 6.68
N ARG A 111 1.62 -10.29 7.37
CA ARG A 111 0.97 -11.59 7.54
C ARG A 111 0.49 -12.19 6.21
N TRP A 112 0.25 -11.34 5.21
CA TRP A 112 -0.14 -11.78 3.87
C TRP A 112 0.93 -12.69 3.25
N ASP A 113 2.21 -12.37 3.37
CA ASP A 113 3.32 -13.14 2.77
C ASP A 113 3.50 -14.54 3.37
N THR A 114 2.98 -14.77 4.58
CA THR A 114 3.05 -16.07 5.26
C THR A 114 1.94 -17.05 4.85
N ARG A 115 0.96 -16.62 4.05
CA ARG A 115 -0.19 -17.43 3.66
C ARG A 115 0.09 -18.19 2.37
N GLY A 116 -0.24 -19.48 2.32
CA GLY A 116 0.05 -20.35 1.17
C GLY A 116 -0.58 -19.89 -0.16
N TRP A 117 -1.73 -19.20 -0.12
CA TRP A 117 -2.42 -18.72 -1.31
C TRP A 117 -1.77 -17.51 -1.97
N THR A 118 -0.99 -16.75 -1.23
CA THR A 118 -0.36 -15.50 -1.72
C THR A 118 0.64 -15.74 -2.85
N PHE A 119 1.21 -16.94 -2.90
CA PHE A 119 2.05 -17.34 -4.03
C PHE A 119 1.26 -17.31 -5.36
N GLN A 120 0.06 -17.87 -5.38
CA GLN A 120 -0.80 -17.85 -6.58
C GLN A 120 -1.26 -16.43 -6.91
N GLU A 121 -1.65 -15.65 -5.90
CA GLU A 121 -2.00 -14.23 -6.05
C GLU A 121 -0.85 -13.46 -6.69
N ARG A 122 0.38 -13.71 -6.24
CA ARG A 122 1.59 -13.05 -6.73
C ARG A 122 1.94 -13.45 -8.16
N MET A 123 1.85 -14.73 -8.48
CA MET A 123 2.29 -15.25 -9.77
C MET A 123 1.26 -15.08 -10.90
N LEU A 124 -0.01 -15.19 -10.59
CA LEU A 124 -1.07 -15.28 -11.61
C LEU A 124 -1.81 -13.97 -11.85
N SER A 125 -1.75 -13.03 -10.89
CA SER A 125 -2.42 -11.73 -11.04
C SER A 125 -1.64 -10.80 -11.97
N ARG A 126 -2.35 -10.26 -12.95
CA ARG A 126 -1.76 -9.29 -13.90
C ARG A 126 -1.52 -7.92 -13.29
N ARG A 127 -2.40 -7.50 -12.38
CA ARG A 127 -2.34 -6.21 -11.66
C ARG A 127 -2.67 -6.46 -10.21
N ARG A 128 -1.93 -5.84 -9.32
CA ARG A 128 -2.12 -5.98 -7.88
C ARG A 128 -2.16 -4.62 -7.22
N LEU A 129 -3.17 -4.40 -6.40
CA LEU A 129 -3.32 -3.21 -5.57
C LEU A 129 -2.99 -3.57 -4.14
N TYR A 130 -1.84 -3.14 -3.67
CA TYR A 130 -1.35 -3.43 -2.32
C TYR A 130 -1.79 -2.33 -1.37
N PHE A 131 -2.71 -2.65 -0.46
CA PHE A 131 -3.24 -1.72 0.53
C PHE A 131 -2.41 -1.79 1.81
N LEU A 132 -1.67 -0.72 2.08
CA LEU A 132 -0.93 -0.50 3.31
C LEU A 132 -1.65 0.54 4.17
N GLU A 133 -1.18 0.75 5.40
CA GLU A 133 -1.77 1.73 6.32
C GLU A 133 -1.85 3.13 5.69
N ARG A 134 -0.78 3.58 5.05
CA ARG A 134 -0.62 4.96 4.59
C ARG A 134 -0.62 5.15 3.08
N CYS A 135 -0.47 4.11 2.31
CA CYS A 135 -0.40 4.18 0.85
C CYS A 135 -1.01 2.96 0.17
N VAL A 136 -1.19 3.06 -1.14
CA VAL A 136 -1.50 1.94 -2.03
C VAL A 136 -0.40 1.89 -3.08
N TYR A 137 0.17 0.72 -3.27
CA TYR A 137 1.08 0.44 -4.38
C TYR A 137 0.33 -0.25 -5.51
N PHE A 138 0.73 0.07 -6.73
CA PHE A 138 0.19 -0.49 -7.97
C PHE A 138 1.33 -0.97 -8.87
#